data_70fc06cb0d80a66272b08bfdc12e055e
#
_entry.id   70fc06cb0d80a66272b08bfdc12e055e
#
_cell.length_a   1.000
_cell.length_b   1.000
_cell.length_c   1.000
_cell.angle_alpha   90.00
_cell.angle_beta   90.00
_cell.angle_gamma   90.00
#
_symmetry.space_group_name_H-M   'P 1'
#
loop_
_entity.id
_entity.type
_entity.pdbx_description
1 polymer ?
#
loop_
_entity_poly.entity_id
_entity_poly.type
_entity_poly.pdbx_seq_one_letter_code
_entity_poly.pdbx_strand_id
1 'polypeptide(L)'
;MSALALSLAMSSNHIAMAQNAVTGTPAAVAAKLMARGDAPEVVTSEMRVVRRNDILTVQSDLHNKGMTDRMVFYRYRWLDNVGNQIGDGESWKQFTLMGQGQQTLKGVAPHSNATDFRLELSFEKK
;
A
#
# COMPACT_ATOMS: atom_id res chain seq x y z
N MET A 1 -5.05 40.38 -12.29
CA MET A 1 -3.94 40.56 -11.37
C MET A 1 -4.06 39.73 -10.13
N SER A 2 -5.13 39.84 -9.39
CA SER A 2 -5.27 39.01 -8.20
C SER A 2 -5.42 37.54 -8.54
N ALA A 3 -5.96 37.21 -9.68
CA ALA A 3 -6.10 35.83 -10.10
C ALA A 3 -4.76 35.13 -10.23
N LEU A 4 -3.75 35.88 -10.57
CA LEU A 4 -2.42 35.34 -10.73
C LEU A 4 -1.86 34.82 -9.41
N ALA A 5 -2.01 35.61 -8.38
CA ALA A 5 -1.51 35.23 -7.06
C ALA A 5 -2.20 33.98 -6.57
N LEU A 6 -3.45 33.84 -6.90
CA LEU A 6 -4.23 32.67 -6.50
C LEU A 6 -3.67 31.40 -7.11
N SER A 7 -3.31 31.47 -8.37
CA SER A 7 -2.74 30.30 -9.03
C SER A 7 -1.47 29.83 -8.36
N LEU A 8 -0.66 30.77 -7.93
CA LEU A 8 0.59 30.42 -7.30
C LEU A 8 0.38 29.69 -5.98
N ALA A 9 -0.61 30.12 -5.22
CA ALA A 9 -0.89 29.48 -3.95
C ALA A 9 -1.26 28.01 -4.16
N MET A 10 -2.02 27.71 -5.18
CA MET A 10 -2.40 26.35 -5.46
C MET A 10 -1.21 25.49 -5.87
N SER A 11 -0.33 26.08 -6.64
CA SER A 11 0.88 25.36 -7.05
C SER A 11 1.72 24.92 -5.86
N SER A 12 1.79 25.75 -4.84
CA SER A 12 2.56 25.43 -3.64
C SER A 12 2.07 24.17 -2.97
N ASN A 13 0.77 23.99 -2.92
CA ASN A 13 0.22 22.83 -2.28
C ASN A 13 0.58 21.55 -3.04
N HIS A 14 0.57 21.62 -4.36
CA HIS A 14 0.95 20.48 -5.16
C HIS A 14 2.40 20.09 -4.97
N ILE A 15 3.25 21.07 -4.83
CA ILE A 15 4.66 20.82 -4.62
C ILE A 15 4.89 20.06 -3.32
N ALA A 16 4.20 20.43 -2.27
CA ALA A 16 4.33 19.75 -0.99
C ALA A 16 3.97 18.27 -1.11
N MET A 17 2.93 17.96 -1.86
CA MET A 17 2.53 16.58 -2.07
C MET A 17 3.56 15.80 -2.87
N ALA A 18 4.13 16.43 -3.86
CA ALA A 18 5.15 15.79 -4.68
C ALA A 18 6.37 15.39 -3.88
N GLN A 19 6.72 16.16 -2.86
CA GLN A 19 7.87 15.84 -2.03
C GLN A 19 7.72 14.52 -1.30
N ASN A 20 6.52 14.17 -0.93
CA ASN A 20 6.29 12.90 -0.22
C ASN A 20 6.55 11.70 -1.11
N ALA A 21 6.50 11.88 -2.41
CA ALA A 21 6.73 10.80 -3.35
C ALA A 21 8.21 10.45 -3.51
N VAL A 22 9.11 11.26 -2.94
CA VAL A 22 10.55 11.02 -3.07
C VAL A 22 10.94 9.66 -2.52
N THR A 23 10.24 9.18 -1.51
CA THR A 23 10.54 7.87 -0.92
C THR A 23 10.09 6.70 -1.77
N GLY A 24 9.28 6.95 -2.81
CA GLY A 24 8.75 5.89 -3.66
C GLY A 24 7.41 5.35 -3.22
N THR A 25 7.06 5.48 -1.95
CA THR A 25 5.76 5.05 -1.45
C THR A 25 4.97 6.28 -1.04
N PRO A 26 3.84 6.55 -1.71
CA PRO A 26 3.01 7.72 -1.35
C PRO A 26 2.53 7.64 0.09
N ALA A 27 2.35 8.79 0.71
CA ALA A 27 1.98 8.86 2.12
C ALA A 27 0.65 8.14 2.41
N ALA A 28 -0.32 8.28 1.53
CA ALA A 28 -1.62 7.63 1.73
C ALA A 28 -1.49 6.11 1.68
N VAL A 29 -0.58 5.59 0.86
CA VAL A 29 -0.31 4.17 0.79
C VAL A 29 0.44 3.72 2.04
N ALA A 30 1.45 4.49 2.45
CA ALA A 30 2.26 4.15 3.61
C ALA A 30 1.40 4.00 4.87
N ALA A 31 0.33 4.78 4.97
CA ALA A 31 -0.57 4.71 6.13
C ALA A 31 -1.26 3.35 6.25
N LYS A 32 -1.33 2.58 5.18
CA LYS A 32 -1.98 1.26 5.18
C LYS A 32 -0.98 0.11 5.25
N LEU A 33 0.30 0.41 5.32
CA LEU A 33 1.34 -0.62 5.32
C LEU A 33 1.86 -0.89 6.72
N MET A 34 2.14 -2.16 6.99
CA MET A 34 2.86 -2.59 8.18
C MET A 34 3.97 -3.51 7.71
N ALA A 35 5.21 -3.03 7.79
CA ALA A 35 6.35 -3.76 7.26
C ALA A 35 7.26 -4.27 8.37
N ARG A 36 7.79 -5.46 8.19
CA ARG A 36 8.81 -6.06 9.07
C ARG A 36 10.03 -6.34 8.25
N GLY A 37 11.19 -6.01 8.81
CA GLY A 37 12.44 -6.18 8.11
C GLY A 37 12.75 -4.98 7.25
N ASP A 38 13.91 -4.99 6.64
CA ASP A 38 14.43 -3.85 5.92
C ASP A 38 14.60 -4.19 4.45
N ALA A 39 13.86 -3.52 3.61
CA ALA A 39 13.95 -3.68 2.16
C ALA A 39 13.64 -2.34 1.50
N PRO A 40 14.54 -1.36 1.61
CA PRO A 40 14.27 -0.03 1.08
C PRO A 40 14.09 -0.01 -0.44
N GLU A 41 14.60 -1.01 -1.13
CA GLU A 41 14.45 -1.10 -2.58
C GLU A 41 13.03 -1.52 -3.00
N VAL A 42 12.24 -2.07 -2.08
CA VAL A 42 10.87 -2.48 -2.39
C VAL A 42 9.92 -1.38 -1.99
N VAL A 43 9.17 -0.88 -2.98
CA VAL A 43 8.20 0.20 -2.73
C VAL A 43 6.82 -0.27 -3.13
N THR A 44 5.81 0.23 -2.42
CA THR A 44 4.42 0.03 -2.78
C THR A 44 3.98 1.32 -3.46
N SER A 45 3.85 1.28 -4.77
CA SER A 45 3.63 2.49 -5.54
C SER A 45 2.18 2.90 -5.59
N GLU A 46 1.26 1.95 -5.48
CA GLU A 46 -0.15 2.26 -5.65
C GLU A 46 -1.00 1.23 -4.93
N MET A 47 -2.13 1.68 -4.41
CA MET A 47 -3.18 0.80 -3.89
C MET A 47 -4.49 1.22 -4.51
N ARG A 48 -5.24 0.26 -5.00
CA ARG A 48 -6.58 0.48 -5.55
C ARG A 48 -7.58 -0.23 -4.67
N VAL A 49 -8.57 0.49 -4.19
CA VAL A 49 -9.56 -0.03 -3.26
C VAL A 49 -10.93 0.12 -3.90
N VAL A 50 -11.64 -0.99 -4.03
CA VAL A 50 -13.01 -0.96 -4.55
C VAL A 50 -13.89 -1.82 -3.68
N ARG A 51 -15.17 -1.48 -3.67
CA ARG A 51 -16.18 -2.29 -2.98
C ARG A 51 -17.04 -2.92 -4.06
N ARG A 52 -17.03 -4.23 -4.09
CA ARG A 52 -17.71 -4.99 -5.13
C ARG A 52 -18.64 -5.98 -4.47
N ASN A 53 -19.94 -5.91 -4.79
CA ASN A 53 -20.96 -6.73 -4.13
C ASN A 53 -20.86 -6.60 -2.61
N ASP A 54 -20.66 -5.38 -2.15
CA ASP A 54 -20.54 -5.02 -0.74
C ASP A 54 -19.30 -5.63 -0.05
N ILE A 55 -18.34 -6.09 -0.82
CA ILE A 55 -17.10 -6.65 -0.29
C ILE A 55 -15.91 -5.79 -0.70
N LEU A 56 -15.09 -5.45 0.28
CA LEU A 56 -13.89 -4.64 0.05
C LEU A 56 -12.83 -5.46 -0.66
N THR A 57 -12.31 -4.94 -1.75
CA THR A 57 -11.24 -5.56 -2.53
C THR A 57 -10.10 -4.57 -2.70
N VAL A 58 -8.89 -5.04 -2.45
CA VAL A 58 -7.70 -4.19 -2.51
C VAL A 58 -6.68 -4.81 -3.45
N GLN A 59 -6.08 -3.98 -4.28
CA GLN A 59 -4.93 -4.36 -5.10
C GLN A 59 -3.79 -3.42 -4.77
N SER A 60 -2.61 -4.00 -4.55
CA SER A 60 -1.44 -3.23 -4.17
C SER A 60 -0.29 -3.58 -5.12
N ASP A 61 0.34 -2.56 -5.70
CA ASP A 61 1.43 -2.75 -6.63
C ASP A 61 2.76 -2.58 -5.92
N LEU A 62 3.56 -3.64 -5.90
CA LEU A 62 4.89 -3.62 -5.34
C LEU A 62 5.91 -3.60 -6.46
N HIS A 63 6.97 -2.83 -6.28
CA HIS A 63 8.04 -2.70 -7.25
C HIS A 63 9.38 -2.85 -6.55
N ASN A 64 10.22 -3.73 -7.07
CA ASN A 64 11.58 -3.92 -6.60
C ASN A 64 12.52 -3.08 -7.45
N LYS A 65 13.00 -1.99 -6.88
CA LYS A 65 13.91 -1.09 -7.60
C LYS A 65 15.36 -1.55 -7.56
N GLY A 66 15.63 -2.59 -6.77
CA GLY A 66 16.97 -3.16 -6.70
C GLY A 66 17.24 -4.12 -7.83
N MET A 67 18.45 -4.60 -7.89
CA MET A 67 18.90 -5.50 -8.94
C MET A 67 18.79 -6.97 -8.53
N THR A 68 18.60 -7.23 -7.25
CA THR A 68 18.53 -8.61 -6.76
C THR A 68 17.10 -8.97 -6.40
N ASP A 69 16.78 -10.25 -6.53
CA ASP A 69 15.47 -10.76 -6.18
C ASP A 69 15.23 -10.65 -4.68
N ARG A 70 13.98 -10.50 -4.30
CA ARG A 70 13.61 -10.35 -2.91
C ARG A 70 12.46 -11.27 -2.56
N MET A 71 12.64 -12.08 -1.53
CA MET A 71 11.53 -12.89 -1.02
C MET A 71 10.62 -12.00 -0.18
N VAL A 72 9.33 -12.02 -0.47
CA VAL A 72 8.35 -11.18 0.20
C VAL A 72 7.23 -12.06 0.76
N PHE A 73 6.90 -11.86 2.02
CA PHE A 73 5.74 -12.47 2.65
C PHE A 73 4.72 -11.38 2.87
N TYR A 74 3.45 -11.68 2.62
CA TYR A 74 2.40 -10.69 2.78
C TYR A 74 1.10 -11.32 3.21
N ARG A 75 0.24 -10.47 3.81
CA ARG A 75 -1.15 -10.80 4.09
C ARG A 75 -1.90 -9.50 4.31
N TYR A 76 -3.21 -9.55 4.10
CA TYR A 76 -4.08 -8.41 4.42
C TYR A 76 -4.71 -8.64 5.78
N ARG A 77 -4.81 -7.58 6.54
CA ARG A 77 -5.55 -7.56 7.79
C ARG A 77 -6.79 -6.70 7.55
N TRP A 78 -7.95 -7.25 7.84
CA TRP A 78 -9.21 -6.57 7.58
C TRP A 78 -9.77 -6.02 8.88
N LEU A 79 -10.29 -4.78 8.81
CA LEU A 79 -10.74 -4.05 9.99
C LEU A 79 -12.16 -3.55 9.77
N ASP A 80 -12.92 -3.45 10.88
CA ASP A 80 -14.25 -2.87 10.82
C ASP A 80 -14.19 -1.36 11.02
N ASN A 81 -15.36 -0.71 11.15
CA ASN A 81 -15.42 0.74 11.20
C ASN A 81 -14.92 1.33 12.53
N VAL A 82 -14.66 0.51 13.53
CA VAL A 82 -14.06 0.98 14.78
C VAL A 82 -12.63 0.48 14.94
N GLY A 83 -12.06 -0.15 13.92
CA GLY A 83 -10.68 -0.55 13.92
C GLY A 83 -10.41 -1.94 14.46
N ASN A 84 -11.43 -2.73 14.73
CA ASN A 84 -11.24 -4.10 15.21
C ASN A 84 -10.99 -5.04 14.05
N GLN A 85 -10.14 -6.02 14.28
CA GLN A 85 -9.85 -7.02 13.26
C GLN A 85 -11.06 -7.92 13.04
N ILE A 86 -11.31 -8.22 11.78
CA ILE A 86 -12.38 -9.11 11.37
C ILE A 86 -11.77 -10.46 11.07
N GLY A 87 -12.29 -11.51 11.71
CA GLY A 87 -11.80 -12.87 11.51
C GLY A 87 -10.46 -13.13 12.19
N ASP A 88 -9.88 -14.27 11.88
CA ASP A 88 -8.65 -14.72 12.51
C ASP A 88 -7.40 -14.22 11.81
N GLY A 89 -7.59 -13.48 10.72
CA GLY A 89 -6.48 -13.03 9.91
C GLY A 89 -6.14 -14.04 8.81
N GLU A 90 -5.45 -13.55 7.80
CA GLU A 90 -5.03 -14.39 6.69
C GLU A 90 -3.71 -15.07 7.00
N SER A 91 -3.50 -16.22 6.40
CA SER A 91 -2.19 -16.85 6.46
C SER A 91 -1.21 -16.05 5.61
N TRP A 92 0.06 -16.10 6.00
CA TRP A 92 1.10 -15.47 5.22
C TRP A 92 1.23 -16.16 3.87
N LYS A 93 1.35 -15.36 2.82
CA LYS A 93 1.64 -15.82 1.46
C LYS A 93 3.03 -15.34 1.10
N GLN A 94 3.69 -16.07 0.22
CA GLN A 94 5.05 -15.67 -0.16
C GLN A 94 5.21 -15.67 -1.66
N PHE A 95 6.09 -14.83 -2.14
CA PHE A 95 6.48 -14.79 -3.54
C PHE A 95 7.87 -14.16 -3.65
N THR A 96 8.48 -14.36 -4.81
CA THR A 96 9.77 -13.72 -5.11
C THR A 96 9.51 -12.52 -5.99
N LEU A 97 9.91 -11.35 -5.51
CA LEU A 97 9.83 -10.12 -6.28
C LEU A 97 11.16 -9.93 -6.99
N MET A 98 11.17 -10.17 -8.28
CA MET A 98 12.39 -10.15 -9.07
C MET A 98 13.02 -8.76 -9.07
N GLY A 99 14.33 -8.71 -9.19
CA GLY A 99 15.03 -7.43 -9.34
C GLY A 99 14.47 -6.66 -10.51
N GLN A 100 14.17 -5.38 -10.32
CA GLN A 100 13.52 -4.51 -11.29
C GLN A 100 12.11 -4.95 -11.64
N GLY A 101 11.55 -5.91 -10.91
CA GLY A 101 10.24 -6.46 -11.20
C GLY A 101 9.11 -5.78 -10.45
N GLN A 102 7.91 -6.14 -10.83
CA GLN A 102 6.68 -5.57 -10.28
C GLN A 102 5.67 -6.69 -10.07
N GLN A 103 4.89 -6.57 -9.01
CA GLN A 103 3.90 -7.58 -8.67
C GLN A 103 2.70 -6.90 -8.04
N THR A 104 1.50 -7.32 -8.45
CA THR A 104 0.27 -6.83 -7.85
C THR A 104 -0.24 -7.86 -6.87
N LEU A 105 -0.46 -7.42 -5.64
CA LEU A 105 -1.05 -8.24 -4.58
C LEU A 105 -2.53 -7.92 -4.50
N LYS A 106 -3.35 -8.96 -4.38
CA LYS A 106 -4.80 -8.77 -4.30
C LYS A 106 -5.33 -9.35 -3.00
N GLY A 107 -6.21 -8.61 -2.34
CA GLY A 107 -6.89 -9.08 -1.16
C GLY A 107 -8.39 -8.86 -1.30
N VAL A 108 -9.18 -9.82 -0.81
CA VAL A 108 -10.63 -9.74 -0.81
C VAL A 108 -11.07 -9.96 0.62
N ALA A 109 -11.84 -9.02 1.16
CA ALA A 109 -12.29 -9.10 2.54
C ALA A 109 -13.24 -10.29 2.72
N PRO A 110 -13.21 -10.93 3.90
CA PRO A 110 -14.07 -12.08 4.14
C PRO A 110 -15.52 -11.71 4.48
N HIS A 111 -15.77 -10.45 4.77
CA HIS A 111 -17.08 -10.01 5.27
C HIS A 111 -17.40 -8.61 4.79
N SER A 112 -18.68 -8.32 4.66
CA SER A 112 -19.14 -6.99 4.24
C SER A 112 -18.90 -5.91 5.29
N ASN A 113 -18.69 -6.30 6.54
CA ASN A 113 -18.41 -5.31 7.58
C ASN A 113 -16.95 -4.84 7.60
N ALA A 114 -16.12 -5.35 6.71
CA ALA A 114 -14.77 -4.83 6.54
C ALA A 114 -14.84 -3.47 5.83
N THR A 115 -14.33 -2.43 6.49
CA THR A 115 -14.34 -1.07 5.95
C THR A 115 -12.94 -0.51 5.80
N ASP A 116 -11.95 -1.19 6.36
CA ASP A 116 -10.57 -0.73 6.32
C ASP A 116 -9.65 -1.95 6.28
N PHE A 117 -8.37 -1.70 6.05
CA PHE A 117 -7.42 -2.79 5.93
C PHE A 117 -6.02 -2.30 6.26
N ARG A 118 -5.14 -3.26 6.50
CA ARG A 118 -3.70 -3.03 6.49
C ARG A 118 -3.06 -4.11 5.65
N LEU A 119 -2.06 -3.75 4.87
CA LEU A 119 -1.24 -4.71 4.15
C LEU A 119 0.00 -4.95 4.97
N GLU A 120 0.16 -6.18 5.45
CA GLU A 120 1.35 -6.57 6.20
C GLU A 120 2.35 -7.18 5.26
N LEU A 121 3.56 -6.66 5.27
CA LEU A 121 4.67 -7.17 4.48
C LEU A 121 5.77 -7.63 5.42
N SER A 122 6.43 -8.72 5.08
CA SER A 122 7.61 -9.16 5.81
C SER A 122 8.70 -9.53 4.82
N PHE A 123 9.86 -8.96 5.03
CA PHE A 123 11.04 -9.28 4.23
C PHE A 123 11.97 -10.20 5.02
N GLU A 124 11.53 -10.59 6.20
CA GLU A 124 12.25 -11.54 7.03
C GLU A 124 11.75 -12.93 6.75
N LYS A 125 12.65 -13.89 6.86
CA LYS A 125 12.28 -15.28 6.67
C LYS A 125 11.30 -15.72 7.76
N LYS A 126 10.24 -16.39 7.34
CA LYS A 126 9.20 -16.87 8.24
C LYS A 126 9.41 -18.32 8.65
#